data_8a8bb26086f7bdd96a1afd53d24d32d2
#
_entry.id   8a8bb26086f7bdd96a1afd53d24d32d2
#
_cell.length_a   1.000
_cell.length_b   1.000
_cell.length_c   1.000
_cell.angle_alpha   90.00
_cell.angle_beta   90.00
_cell.angle_gamma   90.00
#
_symmetry.space_group_name_H-M   'P 1'
#
loop_
_entity.id
_entity.type
_entity.pdbx_description
1 polymer ?
#
loop_
_entity_poly.entity_id
_entity_poly.type
_entity_poly.pdbx_seq_one_letter_code
_entity_poly.pdbx_strand_id
1 'polypeptide(L)'
;KDLGQPVEQRNFRYEDMIYPPGQRRRMGNAQVPDESRMETQLWFYYQAASYIDIGCEGIHFGQVEIMNRNDRGNTNWFRLINLVRDYAAKHARRHMVLCNGHVPTGGLMHDGNPILDFHAFPLRIKETPEKPQEAVLQVGSRTRSMA
;
A
#
# COMPACT_ATOMS: atom_id res chain seq x y z
N LYS A 1 15.74 -0.61 12.72
CA LYS A 1 15.93 -1.67 13.73
C LYS A 1 14.77 -2.67 13.70
N ASP A 2 13.54 -2.18 13.56
CA ASP A 2 12.32 -3.01 13.62
C ASP A 2 12.17 -3.96 12.42
N LEU A 3 12.74 -3.59 11.27
CA LEU A 3 12.83 -4.46 10.09
C LEU A 3 14.10 -5.34 10.05
N GLY A 4 14.82 -5.42 11.18
CA GLY A 4 16.04 -6.23 11.29
C GLY A 4 17.26 -5.65 10.57
N GLN A 5 17.17 -4.38 10.13
CA GLN A 5 18.26 -3.70 9.46
C GLN A 5 19.06 -2.82 10.43
N PRO A 6 20.37 -2.62 10.21
CA PRO A 6 21.15 -1.65 10.97
C PRO A 6 20.58 -0.24 10.79
N VAL A 7 20.74 0.60 11.80
CA VAL A 7 20.38 2.02 11.70
C VAL A 7 21.42 2.72 10.84
N GLU A 8 21.00 3.25 9.70
CA GLU A 8 21.82 4.02 8.78
C GLU A 8 21.23 5.41 8.60
N GLN A 9 22.06 6.44 8.66
CA GLN A 9 21.66 7.79 8.30
C GLN A 9 22.04 8.05 6.84
N ARG A 10 21.13 7.80 5.94
CA ARG A 10 21.30 7.97 4.49
C ARG A 10 19.96 8.26 3.80
N ASN A 11 20.05 8.73 2.57
CA ASN A 11 18.88 8.83 1.70
C ASN A 11 18.41 7.44 1.23
N PHE A 12 17.11 7.31 0.95
CA PHE A 12 16.57 6.13 0.28
C PHE A 12 17.11 6.00 -1.13
N ARG A 13 17.32 4.76 -1.55
CA ARG A 13 17.85 4.43 -2.87
C ARG A 13 16.72 4.06 -3.81
N TYR A 14 16.35 4.96 -4.68
CA TYR A 14 15.23 4.79 -5.61
C TYR A 14 15.32 3.50 -6.43
N GLU A 15 16.47 3.18 -7.01
CA GLU A 15 16.67 1.97 -7.83
C GLU A 15 16.51 0.66 -7.01
N ASP A 16 16.69 0.73 -5.70
CA ASP A 16 16.49 -0.40 -4.81
C ASP A 16 15.03 -0.56 -4.36
N MET A 17 14.16 0.40 -4.68
CA MET A 17 12.73 0.36 -4.35
C MET A 17 11.87 -0.19 -5.49
N ILE A 18 12.25 0.05 -6.74
CA ILE A 18 11.42 -0.27 -7.91
C ILE A 18 11.64 -1.71 -8.38
N TYR A 19 10.70 -2.22 -9.18
CA TYR A 19 10.86 -3.53 -9.82
C TYR A 19 12.16 -3.61 -10.62
N PRO A 20 12.84 -4.79 -10.61
CA PRO A 20 14.09 -4.96 -11.34
C PRO A 20 13.90 -4.81 -12.85
N PRO A 21 14.97 -4.50 -13.61
CA PRO A 21 14.92 -4.48 -15.05
C PRO A 21 14.26 -5.75 -15.61
N GLY A 22 13.39 -5.63 -16.57
CA GLY A 22 12.61 -6.75 -17.14
C GLY A 22 11.28 -7.03 -16.42
N GLN A 23 11.10 -6.57 -15.18
CA GLN A 23 9.83 -6.63 -14.46
C GLN A 23 9.25 -5.24 -14.18
N ARG A 24 9.92 -4.19 -14.62
CA ARG A 24 9.51 -2.80 -14.37
C ARG A 24 8.08 -2.55 -14.85
N ARG A 25 7.29 -1.99 -13.96
CA ARG A 25 5.93 -1.50 -14.26
C ARG A 25 5.95 0.01 -14.22
N ARG A 26 5.25 0.60 -15.16
CA ARG A 26 5.06 2.05 -15.19
C ARG A 26 3.61 2.38 -14.94
N MET A 27 3.40 3.47 -14.25
CA MET A 27 2.12 4.12 -14.12
C MET A 27 2.31 5.55 -14.66
N GLY A 28 1.91 5.75 -15.89
CA GLY A 28 2.30 6.97 -16.61
C GLY A 28 3.84 7.02 -16.78
N ASN A 29 4.43 8.11 -16.32
CA ASN A 29 5.89 8.32 -16.36
C ASN A 29 6.61 7.80 -15.10
N ALA A 30 5.87 7.33 -14.08
CA ALA A 30 6.44 6.85 -12.84
C ALA A 30 6.71 5.34 -12.87
N GLN A 31 7.69 4.90 -12.10
CA GLN A 31 7.93 3.48 -11.83
C GLN A 31 7.09 3.04 -10.63
N VAL A 32 6.70 1.78 -10.62
CA VAL A 32 5.97 1.18 -9.49
C VAL A 32 6.99 0.58 -8.52
N PRO A 33 6.88 0.88 -7.21
CA PRO A 33 7.67 0.22 -6.19
C PRO A 33 7.38 -1.29 -6.12
N ASP A 34 8.37 -2.06 -5.70
CA ASP A 34 8.28 -3.50 -5.45
C ASP A 34 8.34 -3.75 -3.94
N GLU A 35 7.23 -4.19 -3.35
CA GLU A 35 7.13 -4.41 -1.90
C GLU A 35 8.00 -5.57 -1.40
N SER A 36 8.42 -6.47 -2.28
CA SER A 36 9.37 -7.52 -1.90
C SER A 36 10.77 -7.00 -1.58
N ARG A 37 11.05 -5.75 -1.91
CA ARG A 37 12.36 -5.13 -1.71
C ARG A 37 12.42 -4.43 -0.35
N MET A 38 13.49 -4.71 0.39
CA MET A 38 13.70 -4.14 1.73
C MET A 38 13.69 -2.61 1.75
N GLU A 39 14.25 -1.98 0.72
CA GLU A 39 14.29 -0.52 0.64
C GLU A 39 12.89 0.09 0.51
N THR A 40 11.98 -0.57 -0.22
CA THR A 40 10.56 -0.19 -0.30
C THR A 40 9.88 -0.31 1.06
N GLN A 41 10.10 -1.42 1.77
CA GLN A 41 9.53 -1.63 3.11
C GLN A 41 10.05 -0.59 4.10
N LEU A 42 11.34 -0.29 4.08
CA LEU A 42 11.95 0.75 4.92
C LEU A 42 11.33 2.12 4.65
N TRP A 43 11.11 2.45 3.38
CA TRP A 43 10.52 3.73 2.99
C TRP A 43 9.07 3.87 3.46
N PHE A 44 8.23 2.86 3.25
CA PHE A 44 6.85 2.86 3.73
C PHE A 44 6.77 2.90 5.26
N TYR A 45 7.61 2.14 5.94
CA TYR A 45 7.67 2.16 7.41
C TYR A 45 8.09 3.54 7.93
N TYR A 46 9.12 4.14 7.35
CA TYR A 46 9.58 5.47 7.72
C TYR A 46 8.49 6.52 7.53
N GLN A 47 7.81 6.51 6.39
CA GLN A 47 6.70 7.44 6.14
C GLN A 47 5.56 7.24 7.14
N ALA A 48 5.15 6.01 7.36
CA ALA A 48 4.07 5.70 8.30
C ALA A 48 4.42 6.16 9.72
N ALA A 49 5.63 5.85 10.20
CA ALA A 49 6.11 6.30 11.51
C ALA A 49 6.12 7.83 11.61
N SER A 50 6.63 8.51 10.57
CA SER A 50 6.66 9.98 10.54
C SER A 50 5.25 10.60 10.58
N TYR A 51 4.27 10.01 9.91
CA TYR A 51 2.87 10.46 9.97
C TYR A 51 2.24 10.20 11.35
N ILE A 52 2.54 9.06 11.97
CA ILE A 52 2.08 8.75 13.33
C ILE A 52 2.64 9.76 14.33
N ASP A 53 3.92 10.11 14.22
CA ASP A 53 4.60 11.05 15.13
C ASP A 53 3.99 12.46 15.07
N ILE A 54 3.45 12.89 13.93
CA ILE A 54 2.75 14.16 13.80
C ILE A 54 1.24 14.06 14.10
N GLY A 55 0.76 12.89 14.55
CA GLY A 55 -0.59 12.69 15.03
C GLY A 55 -1.59 12.10 14.04
N CYS A 56 -1.15 11.60 12.88
CA CYS A 56 -2.02 10.89 11.96
C CYS A 56 -2.40 9.51 12.54
N GLU A 57 -3.69 9.21 12.53
CA GLU A 57 -4.26 7.94 12.99
C GLU A 57 -4.90 7.14 11.84
N GLY A 58 -4.75 7.59 10.60
CA GLY A 58 -5.16 6.90 9.37
C GLY A 58 -4.10 7.08 8.29
N ILE A 59 -3.64 5.98 7.70
CA ILE A 59 -2.59 5.98 6.68
C ILE A 59 -3.07 5.24 5.44
N HIS A 60 -2.93 5.90 4.30
CA HIS A 60 -3.21 5.33 3.00
C HIS A 60 -1.90 4.90 2.31
N PHE A 61 -1.74 3.60 2.08
CA PHE A 61 -0.54 3.01 1.46
C PHE A 61 -0.56 3.03 -0.08
N GLY A 62 -1.55 3.69 -0.67
CA GLY A 62 -1.64 3.81 -2.11
C GLY A 62 -2.12 2.54 -2.80
N GLN A 63 -1.58 2.27 -3.96
CA GLN A 63 -2.00 1.16 -4.82
C GLN A 63 -1.25 -0.13 -4.48
N VAL A 64 -1.53 -0.69 -3.31
CA VAL A 64 -0.81 -1.84 -2.75
C VAL A 64 -0.79 -3.06 -3.66
N GLU A 65 -1.86 -3.31 -4.43
CA GLU A 65 -1.97 -4.48 -5.28
C GLU A 65 -0.99 -4.47 -6.47
N ILE A 66 -0.67 -3.31 -7.03
CA ILE A 66 0.31 -3.26 -8.13
C ILE A 66 1.75 -3.38 -7.64
N MET A 67 1.99 -3.19 -6.35
CA MET A 67 3.30 -3.26 -5.71
C MET A 67 3.63 -4.66 -5.15
N ASN A 68 2.65 -5.57 -5.05
CA ASN A 68 2.80 -6.87 -4.39
C ASN A 68 3.14 -8.04 -5.33
N ARG A 69 3.45 -7.79 -6.58
CA ARG A 69 3.65 -8.86 -7.58
C ARG A 69 4.66 -9.93 -7.17
N ASN A 70 5.72 -9.52 -6.47
CA ASN A 70 6.78 -10.40 -5.97
C ASN A 70 6.57 -10.79 -4.50
N ASP A 71 5.52 -10.29 -3.85
CA ASP A 71 5.18 -10.61 -2.46
C ASP A 71 4.18 -11.77 -2.41
N ARG A 72 4.69 -12.99 -2.40
CA ARG A 72 3.86 -14.19 -2.35
C ARG A 72 3.06 -14.26 -1.05
N GLY A 73 1.75 -14.42 -1.18
CA GLY A 73 0.84 -14.48 -0.04
C GLY A 73 0.75 -13.17 0.74
N ASN A 74 1.23 -12.07 0.17
CA ASN A 74 1.25 -10.73 0.80
C ASN A 74 1.99 -10.71 2.15
N THR A 75 3.02 -11.54 2.30
CA THR A 75 3.75 -11.72 3.57
C THR A 75 4.51 -10.47 3.99
N ASN A 76 5.10 -9.74 3.03
CA ASN A 76 5.81 -8.51 3.33
C ASN A 76 4.86 -7.38 3.72
N TRP A 77 3.73 -7.24 2.99
CA TRP A 77 2.66 -6.33 3.39
C TRP A 77 2.12 -6.63 4.77
N PHE A 78 1.85 -7.90 5.07
CA PHE A 78 1.38 -8.32 6.40
C PHE A 78 2.37 -7.92 7.49
N ARG A 79 3.65 -8.21 7.28
CA ARG A 79 4.72 -7.84 8.23
C ARG A 79 4.82 -6.33 8.39
N LEU A 80 4.85 -5.58 7.28
CA LEU A 80 4.98 -4.13 7.30
C LEU A 80 3.82 -3.46 8.06
N ILE A 81 2.58 -3.84 7.74
CA ILE A 81 1.39 -3.26 8.39
C ILE A 81 1.37 -3.56 9.88
N ASN A 82 1.77 -4.78 10.31
CA ASN A 82 1.87 -5.09 11.73
C ASN A 82 2.96 -4.26 12.42
N LEU A 83 4.13 -4.06 11.82
CA LEU A 83 5.16 -3.18 12.37
C LEU A 83 4.67 -1.73 12.52
N VAL A 84 3.89 -1.23 11.56
CA VAL A 84 3.27 0.10 11.63
C VAL A 84 2.26 0.17 12.78
N ARG A 85 1.45 -0.88 12.98
CA ARG A 85 0.52 -0.99 14.11
C ARG A 85 1.24 -1.06 15.45
N ASP A 86 2.33 -1.84 15.53
CA ASP A 86 3.17 -1.93 16.74
C ASP A 86 3.83 -0.59 17.08
N TYR A 87 4.24 0.17 16.05
CA TYR A 87 4.74 1.52 16.25
C TYR A 87 3.63 2.43 16.78
N ALA A 88 2.45 2.41 16.16
CA ALA A 88 1.31 3.22 16.58
C ALA A 88 0.85 2.90 18.01
N ALA A 89 0.90 1.63 18.43
CA ALA A 89 0.57 1.22 19.79
C ALA A 89 1.44 1.91 20.85
N LYS A 90 2.64 2.35 20.48
CA LYS A 90 3.60 3.01 21.37
C LYS A 90 3.61 4.52 21.24
N HIS A 91 3.36 5.04 20.02
CA HIS A 91 3.59 6.45 19.67
C HIS A 91 2.33 7.23 19.31
N ALA A 92 1.28 6.57 18.80
CA ALA A 92 0.03 7.24 18.45
C ALA A 92 -0.75 7.66 19.69
N ARG A 93 -1.43 8.79 19.63
CA ARG A 93 -2.25 9.34 20.73
C ARG A 93 -3.30 8.36 21.25
N ARG A 94 -3.93 7.59 20.36
CA ARG A 94 -4.93 6.57 20.69
C ARG A 94 -4.39 5.16 20.70
N HIS A 95 -3.07 5.00 20.63
CA HIS A 95 -2.38 3.71 20.59
C HIS A 95 -2.84 2.79 19.44
N MET A 96 -3.30 3.39 18.34
CA MET A 96 -3.77 2.67 17.16
C MET A 96 -3.57 3.50 15.89
N VAL A 97 -3.58 2.84 14.75
CA VAL A 97 -3.63 3.44 13.43
C VAL A 97 -4.51 2.60 12.51
N LEU A 98 -5.32 3.26 11.69
CA LEU A 98 -6.09 2.62 10.64
C LEU A 98 -5.26 2.61 9.34
N CYS A 99 -5.12 1.44 8.75
CA CYS A 99 -4.36 1.24 7.53
C CYS A 99 -5.31 0.95 6.37
N ASN A 100 -5.16 1.69 5.27
CA ASN A 100 -5.92 1.45 4.07
C ASN A 100 -5.04 1.45 2.82
N GLY A 101 -5.56 0.91 1.74
CA GLY A 101 -4.92 0.93 0.44
C GLY A 101 -5.94 0.76 -0.67
N HIS A 102 -5.50 1.02 -1.89
CA HIS A 102 -6.31 0.81 -3.07
C HIS A 102 -6.18 -0.64 -3.53
N VAL A 103 -7.21 -1.42 -3.29
CA VAL A 103 -7.26 -2.86 -3.65
C VAL A 103 -8.53 -3.13 -4.44
N PRO A 104 -8.45 -3.25 -5.78
CA PRO A 104 -9.61 -3.46 -6.62
C PRO A 104 -10.14 -4.90 -6.64
N THR A 105 -9.42 -5.89 -6.13
CA THR A 105 -9.71 -7.33 -6.33
C THR A 105 -10.21 -8.08 -5.09
N GLY A 106 -10.86 -7.42 -4.15
CA GLY A 106 -11.52 -8.11 -3.03
C GLY A 106 -10.76 -8.11 -1.73
N GLY A 107 -9.63 -7.46 -1.68
CA GLY A 107 -8.86 -7.28 -0.46
C GLY A 107 -7.44 -7.80 -0.56
N LEU A 108 -6.57 -7.19 0.23
CA LEU A 108 -5.22 -7.69 0.44
C LEU A 108 -5.28 -8.68 1.60
N MET A 109 -5.11 -9.97 1.28
CA MET A 109 -5.31 -11.07 2.23
C MET A 109 -3.99 -11.76 2.55
N HIS A 110 -3.82 -12.18 3.81
CA HIS A 110 -2.76 -13.08 4.24
C HIS A 110 -3.39 -14.19 5.10
N ASP A 111 -3.17 -15.44 4.70
CA ASP A 111 -3.74 -16.62 5.36
C ASP A 111 -5.25 -16.51 5.65
N GLY A 112 -6.00 -16.02 4.66
CA GLY A 112 -7.45 -15.86 4.75
C GLY A 112 -7.93 -14.65 5.54
N ASN A 113 -7.03 -13.84 6.12
CA ASN A 113 -7.38 -12.66 6.90
C ASN A 113 -7.03 -11.37 6.14
N PRO A 114 -7.88 -10.32 6.22
CA PRO A 114 -7.56 -9.03 5.63
C PRO A 114 -6.38 -8.37 6.36
N ILE A 115 -5.45 -7.81 5.60
CA ILE A 115 -4.28 -7.08 6.12
C ILE A 115 -4.66 -5.63 6.46
N LEU A 116 -5.49 -5.01 5.63
CA LEU A 116 -5.90 -3.62 5.77
C LEU A 116 -7.24 -3.52 6.52
N ASP A 117 -7.44 -2.43 7.25
CA ASP A 117 -8.65 -2.17 8.02
C ASP A 117 -9.83 -1.82 7.12
N PHE A 118 -9.55 -1.15 6.00
CA PHE A 118 -10.53 -0.87 4.95
C PHE A 118 -9.83 -0.61 3.61
N HIS A 119 -10.61 -0.64 2.54
CA HIS A 119 -10.12 -0.37 1.19
C HIS A 119 -10.62 0.99 0.72
N ALA A 120 -9.73 1.78 0.12
CA ALA A 120 -10.14 2.95 -0.62
C ALA A 120 -10.82 2.53 -1.93
N PHE A 121 -11.78 3.31 -2.37
CA PHE A 121 -12.52 3.09 -3.61
C PHE A 121 -13.36 1.80 -3.68
N PRO A 122 -14.17 1.49 -2.64
CA PRO A 122 -15.11 0.38 -2.71
C PRO A 122 -16.25 0.63 -3.72
N LEU A 123 -16.43 1.88 -4.10
CA LEU A 123 -17.40 2.35 -5.09
C LEU A 123 -16.66 3.04 -6.23
N ARG A 124 -17.03 2.72 -7.46
CA ARG A 124 -16.49 3.36 -8.64
C ARG A 124 -17.64 3.89 -9.52
N ILE A 125 -17.51 5.13 -9.93
CA ILE A 125 -18.33 5.70 -10.99
C ILE A 125 -17.67 5.32 -12.31
N LYS A 126 -18.39 4.53 -13.11
CA LYS A 126 -17.93 4.12 -14.43
C LYS A 126 -18.69 4.91 -15.49
N GLU A 127 -17.97 5.58 -16.35
CA GLU A 127 -18.52 6.27 -17.49
C GLU A 127 -19.14 5.27 -18.47
N THR A 128 -20.24 5.67 -19.10
CA THR A 128 -20.90 4.93 -20.18
C THR A 128 -20.59 5.66 -21.48
N PRO A 129 -19.62 5.18 -22.30
CA PRO A 129 -19.17 5.92 -23.50
C PRO A 129 -20.30 6.26 -24.49
N GLU A 130 -21.31 5.40 -24.57
CA GLU A 130 -22.47 5.56 -25.45
C GLU A 130 -23.47 6.60 -24.93
N LYS A 131 -23.31 7.00 -23.66
CA LYS A 131 -24.19 7.95 -22.97
C LYS A 131 -23.37 8.86 -22.06
N PRO A 132 -22.70 9.87 -22.59
CA PRO A 132 -21.72 10.66 -21.85
C PRO A 132 -22.30 11.48 -20.68
N GLN A 133 -23.63 11.58 -20.57
CA GLN A 133 -24.32 12.21 -19.44
C GLN A 133 -24.78 11.19 -18.36
N GLU A 134 -24.53 9.91 -18.56
CA GLU A 134 -24.89 8.85 -17.62
C GLU A 134 -23.63 8.18 -17.08
N ALA A 135 -23.69 7.78 -15.82
CA ALA A 135 -22.65 7.01 -15.17
C ALA A 135 -23.27 5.84 -14.38
N VAL A 136 -22.58 4.72 -14.34
CA VAL A 136 -23.00 3.56 -13.57
C VAL A 136 -22.19 3.48 -12.29
N LEU A 137 -22.87 3.40 -11.14
CA LEU A 137 -22.21 3.14 -9.87
C LEU A 137 -21.87 1.64 -9.81
N GLN A 138 -20.59 1.33 -9.86
CA GLN A 138 -20.09 -0.03 -9.74
C GLN A 138 -19.66 -0.31 -8.31
N VAL A 139 -20.32 -1.27 -7.67
CA VAL A 139 -20.04 -1.70 -6.29
C VAL A 139 -19.20 -2.99 -6.35
N GLY A 140 -18.13 -3.02 -5.58
CA GLY A 140 -17.30 -4.23 -5.39
C GLY A 140 -15.99 -4.19 -6.16
N SER A 141 -15.17 -5.16 -5.84
CA SER A 141 -13.74 -5.20 -6.03
C SER A 141 -13.25 -5.67 -7.40
N ARG A 142 -14.10 -6.06 -8.32
CA ARG A 142 -13.71 -6.58 -9.64
C ARG A 142 -13.53 -5.51 -10.70
N THR A 143 -13.47 -4.25 -10.33
CA THR A 143 -13.21 -3.19 -11.27
C THR A 143 -11.72 -3.10 -11.52
N ARG A 144 -11.28 -3.42 -12.72
CA ARG A 144 -9.95 -3.03 -13.17
C ARG A 144 -9.90 -1.51 -13.17
N SER A 145 -9.39 -0.94 -12.10
CA SER A 145 -9.36 0.51 -11.92
C SER A 145 -8.28 1.19 -12.73
N MET A 146 -7.40 0.42 -13.35
CA MET A 146 -6.29 0.95 -14.12
C MET A 146 -5.91 -0.09 -15.17
N ALA A 147 -6.47 0.03 -16.34
CA ALA A 147 -5.93 -0.54 -17.54
C ALA A 147 -4.99 0.49 -18.18
#